data_6b89b1028beecf840e239e358d6c6fe0
#
_entry.id   6b89b1028beecf840e239e358d6c6fe0
#
_cell.length_a   1.000
_cell.length_b   1.000
_cell.length_c   1.000
_cell.angle_alpha   90.00
_cell.angle_beta   90.00
_cell.angle_gamma   90.00
#
_symmetry.space_group_name_H-M   'P 1'
#
loop_
_entity.id
_entity.type
_entity.pdbx_description
1 polymer ?
#
loop_
_entity_poly.entity_id
_entity_poly.type
_entity_poly.pdbx_seq_one_letter_code
_entity_poly.pdbx_strand_id
1 'polypeptide(L)'
;MSSAVTRTDGAGPEQWLDALRDAGTGGVTHVRTRPAREASLAEWPDAVAPAVRAAFEGKGIHHLWSHQRTALDAVFERRHVVVATGTASGKSLAYQVPMLTAAVDGADFARRPGDPPVSALAAIRGATTLYLSPTKALAADQRARLDALAIPGARIATLDGDTPPDERRWIRDHAGIILTNPDLLHHSMLPAHERWSIFWRSLRLVVIDECHVYRGVFGAHTAGVIRRLRRVAARYGSHPTFVLASATSGEPAAHARALTGLDVDAVTDDGSPSPALTFALWEPGPPPGAAEAMGEAVAAATDAMSDEDGDAARDGDAAQAAPGSAQDRGAAQEGGADDGLTVEDLGRRSAVAETADLFGELVGRGVQTLAFARSRVGVEVMADMARNRLWNHGFDPDLVAAYRGGYLPEERRTVECGLRDGTLAGVAATSALELGIDVSGLDAVLLAGWPGTVASLHQQSGRAGR
;
A
#
# COMPACT_ATOMS: atom_id res chain seq x y z
N MET A 1 -32.39 11.59 -16.53
CA MET A 1 -32.99 11.28 -15.24
C MET A 1 -31.96 10.47 -14.47
N SER A 2 -31.23 11.11 -13.59
CA SER A 2 -30.17 10.45 -12.80
C SER A 2 -30.84 9.57 -11.74
N SER A 3 -30.87 8.26 -11.93
CA SER A 3 -31.20 7.33 -10.85
C SER A 3 -29.97 7.24 -9.95
N ALA A 4 -29.97 7.98 -8.86
CA ALA A 4 -29.03 7.73 -7.77
C ALA A 4 -29.20 6.26 -7.35
N VAL A 5 -28.13 5.48 -7.40
CA VAL A 5 -28.14 4.09 -6.91
C VAL A 5 -28.41 4.17 -5.41
N THR A 6 -29.56 3.70 -5.00
CA THR A 6 -29.91 3.66 -3.58
C THR A 6 -29.07 2.58 -2.93
N ARG A 7 -28.25 2.97 -1.98
CA ARG A 7 -27.52 2.02 -1.13
C ARG A 7 -28.49 0.99 -0.55
N THR A 8 -28.25 -0.28 -0.80
CA THR A 8 -29.01 -1.36 -0.16
C THR A 8 -28.55 -1.48 1.29
N ASP A 9 -29.10 -0.63 2.17
CA ASP A 9 -28.89 -0.72 3.61
C ASP A 9 -29.39 -2.07 4.09
N GLY A 10 -28.49 -2.97 4.47
CA GLY A 10 -28.79 -4.23 5.10
C GLY A 10 -28.32 -5.50 4.38
N ALA A 11 -27.86 -5.45 3.14
CA ALA A 11 -27.29 -6.63 2.47
C ALA A 11 -25.90 -6.94 3.02
N GLY A 12 -25.70 -8.11 3.58
CA GLY A 12 -24.40 -8.57 4.09
C GLY A 12 -23.55 -9.27 3.01
N PRO A 13 -22.27 -9.57 3.32
CA PRO A 13 -21.35 -10.22 2.40
C PRO A 13 -21.85 -11.55 1.82
N GLU A 14 -22.68 -12.30 2.54
CA GLU A 14 -23.25 -13.56 2.07
C GLU A 14 -24.23 -13.34 0.91
N GLN A 15 -25.09 -12.33 1.02
CA GLN A 15 -26.03 -11.97 -0.05
C GLN A 15 -25.31 -11.45 -1.30
N TRP A 16 -24.19 -10.75 -1.12
CA TRP A 16 -23.38 -10.32 -2.25
C TRP A 16 -22.69 -11.50 -2.94
N LEU A 17 -22.18 -12.48 -2.17
CA LEU A 17 -21.59 -13.68 -2.75
C LEU A 17 -22.61 -14.53 -3.52
N ASP A 18 -23.86 -14.63 -3.04
CA ASP A 18 -24.92 -15.31 -3.77
C ASP A 18 -25.26 -14.58 -5.08
N ALA A 19 -25.39 -13.26 -5.02
CA ALA A 19 -25.59 -12.44 -6.22
C ALA A 19 -24.46 -12.54 -7.25
N LEU A 20 -23.22 -12.64 -6.79
CA LEU A 20 -22.06 -12.80 -7.66
C LEU A 20 -22.02 -14.18 -8.32
N ARG A 21 -22.52 -15.24 -7.68
CA ARG A 21 -22.64 -16.57 -8.28
C ARG A 21 -23.56 -16.58 -9.49
N ASP A 22 -24.59 -15.74 -9.46
CA ASP A 22 -25.54 -15.61 -10.58
C ASP A 22 -24.99 -14.72 -11.72
N ALA A 23 -24.07 -13.83 -11.40
CA ALA A 23 -23.52 -12.83 -12.34
C ALA A 23 -22.26 -13.27 -13.08
N GLY A 24 -21.42 -14.07 -12.43
CA GLY A 24 -20.16 -14.56 -12.97
C GLY A 24 -20.30 -15.88 -13.72
N THR A 25 -19.27 -16.25 -14.47
CA THR A 25 -19.19 -17.57 -15.12
C THR A 25 -18.51 -18.61 -14.23
N GLY A 26 -17.91 -18.15 -13.13
CA GLY A 26 -17.15 -18.95 -12.18
C GLY A 26 -17.88 -19.23 -10.87
N GLY A 27 -17.12 -19.51 -9.83
CA GLY A 27 -17.67 -19.80 -8.51
C GLY A 27 -16.72 -19.56 -7.37
N VAL A 28 -17.31 -19.48 -6.17
CA VAL A 28 -16.55 -19.36 -4.92
C VAL A 28 -15.97 -20.73 -4.56
N THR A 29 -14.66 -20.84 -4.48
CA THR A 29 -13.95 -22.07 -4.09
C THR A 29 -13.61 -22.11 -2.61
N HIS A 30 -13.44 -20.94 -1.97
CA HIS A 30 -13.14 -20.85 -0.55
C HIS A 30 -13.68 -19.55 0.05
N VAL A 31 -14.23 -19.64 1.27
CA VAL A 31 -14.69 -18.47 2.05
C VAL A 31 -14.09 -18.53 3.44
N ARG A 32 -13.53 -17.41 3.88
CA ARG A 32 -13.05 -17.24 5.25
C ARG A 32 -13.54 -15.91 5.81
N THR A 33 -14.25 -15.97 6.92
CA THR A 33 -14.69 -14.79 7.65
C THR A 33 -13.81 -14.56 8.86
N ARG A 34 -13.24 -13.35 8.95
CA ARG A 34 -12.57 -12.85 10.14
C ARG A 34 -13.62 -12.10 10.97
N PRO A 35 -13.81 -12.45 12.25
CA PRO A 35 -14.77 -11.75 13.10
C PRO A 35 -14.36 -10.31 13.34
N ALA A 36 -15.33 -9.48 13.71
CA ALA A 36 -15.06 -8.13 14.19
C ALA A 36 -14.18 -8.17 15.43
N ARG A 37 -13.36 -7.14 15.58
CA ARG A 37 -12.48 -6.95 16.75
C ARG A 37 -12.82 -5.61 17.40
N GLU A 38 -12.97 -5.62 18.71
CA GLU A 38 -13.15 -4.41 19.50
C GLU A 38 -11.83 -3.63 19.67
N ALA A 39 -11.94 -2.33 19.97
CA ALA A 39 -10.79 -1.49 20.24
C ALA A 39 -10.16 -1.85 21.60
N SER A 40 -8.84 -1.99 21.65
CA SER A 40 -8.06 -2.01 22.88
C SER A 40 -7.52 -0.63 23.14
N LEU A 41 -8.16 0.10 24.08
CA LEU A 41 -7.85 1.49 24.38
C LEU A 41 -6.74 1.62 25.43
N ALA A 42 -5.99 2.72 25.34
CA ALA A 42 -4.96 3.10 26.30
C ALA A 42 -4.94 4.62 26.49
N GLU A 43 -4.48 5.07 27.65
CA GLU A 43 -4.33 6.47 27.97
C GLU A 43 -3.12 7.10 27.27
N TRP A 44 -3.14 8.41 27.10
CA TRP A 44 -2.02 9.17 26.57
C TRP A 44 -0.80 9.09 27.50
N PRO A 45 0.43 8.92 26.98
CA PRO A 45 1.65 9.06 27.80
C PRO A 45 1.79 10.50 28.33
N ASP A 46 2.25 10.65 29.57
CA ASP A 46 2.54 11.97 30.18
C ASP A 46 3.63 12.75 29.44
N ALA A 47 4.48 12.04 28.69
CA ALA A 47 5.54 12.62 27.88
C ALA A 47 5.06 13.35 26.62
N VAL A 48 3.78 13.27 26.28
CA VAL A 48 3.20 13.97 25.13
C VAL A 48 2.94 15.43 25.50
N ALA A 49 3.47 16.35 24.69
CA ALA A 49 3.24 17.79 24.90
C ALA A 49 1.73 18.11 24.95
N PRO A 50 1.26 18.88 25.94
CA PRO A 50 -0.18 19.15 26.11
C PRO A 50 -0.86 19.76 24.88
N ALA A 51 -0.14 20.63 24.14
CA ALA A 51 -0.66 21.22 22.91
C ALA A 51 -0.87 20.18 21.80
N VAL A 52 -0.01 19.16 21.72
CA VAL A 52 -0.13 18.06 20.75
C VAL A 52 -1.31 17.18 21.12
N ARG A 53 -1.41 16.77 22.38
CA ARG A 53 -2.55 16.00 22.89
C ARG A 53 -3.88 16.71 22.61
N ALA A 54 -3.99 17.99 22.97
CA ALA A 54 -5.20 18.78 22.75
C ALA A 54 -5.60 18.88 21.27
N ALA A 55 -4.61 18.97 20.35
CA ALA A 55 -4.88 19.00 18.91
C ALA A 55 -5.47 17.67 18.40
N PHE A 56 -4.99 16.54 18.87
CA PHE A 56 -5.55 15.23 18.51
C PHE A 56 -6.92 14.98 19.17
N GLU A 57 -7.09 15.39 20.43
CA GLU A 57 -8.39 15.35 21.10
C GLU A 57 -9.43 16.20 20.37
N GLY A 58 -9.04 17.36 19.84
CA GLY A 58 -9.87 18.20 18.97
C GLY A 58 -10.25 17.55 17.62
N LYS A 59 -9.56 16.50 17.21
CA LYS A 59 -9.93 15.64 16.08
C LYS A 59 -10.71 14.38 16.48
N GLY A 60 -11.13 14.29 17.76
CA GLY A 60 -11.90 13.16 18.30
C GLY A 60 -11.06 12.00 18.80
N ILE A 61 -9.73 12.14 18.90
CA ILE A 61 -8.84 11.08 19.40
C ILE A 61 -8.59 11.29 20.88
N HIS A 62 -9.53 10.87 21.71
CA HIS A 62 -9.46 11.02 23.17
C HIS A 62 -8.62 9.95 23.85
N HIS A 63 -8.57 8.76 23.29
CA HIS A 63 -7.77 7.62 23.72
C HIS A 63 -6.92 7.10 22.59
N LEU A 64 -5.80 6.50 22.92
CA LEU A 64 -4.96 5.78 21.98
C LEU A 64 -5.42 4.31 21.87
N TRP A 65 -5.08 3.66 20.78
CA TRP A 65 -5.09 2.20 20.75
C TRP A 65 -3.82 1.65 21.40
N SER A 66 -3.92 0.45 21.98
CA SER A 66 -2.83 -0.17 22.75
C SER A 66 -1.48 -0.20 22.01
N HIS A 67 -1.49 -0.52 20.72
CA HIS A 67 -0.26 -0.53 19.91
C HIS A 67 0.33 0.88 19.70
N GLN A 68 -0.51 1.91 19.60
CA GLN A 68 -0.04 3.29 19.50
C GLN A 68 0.63 3.71 20.81
N ARG A 69 0.02 3.39 21.94
CA ARG A 69 0.59 3.65 23.27
C ARG A 69 1.94 2.95 23.44
N THR A 70 2.01 1.66 23.13
CA THR A 70 3.26 0.87 23.21
C THR A 70 4.37 1.48 22.35
N ALA A 71 4.04 1.92 21.13
CA ALA A 71 5.01 2.55 20.24
C ALA A 71 5.49 3.89 20.78
N LEU A 72 4.58 4.72 21.32
CA LEU A 72 4.93 6.01 21.91
C LEU A 72 5.83 5.85 23.14
N ASP A 73 5.50 4.92 24.03
CA ASP A 73 6.33 4.64 25.22
C ASP A 73 7.76 4.25 24.78
N ALA A 74 7.90 3.38 23.76
CA ALA A 74 9.21 3.03 23.23
C ALA A 74 9.98 4.24 22.69
N VAL A 75 9.32 5.14 21.94
CA VAL A 75 9.96 6.33 21.38
C VAL A 75 10.41 7.30 22.47
N PHE A 76 9.58 7.57 23.49
CA PHE A 76 9.93 8.46 24.60
C PHE A 76 11.01 7.86 25.49
N GLU A 77 11.13 6.52 25.52
CA GLU A 77 12.23 5.81 26.14
C GLU A 77 13.49 5.72 25.25
N ARG A 78 13.49 6.37 24.07
CA ARG A 78 14.57 6.35 23.08
C ARG A 78 14.87 4.94 22.55
N ARG A 79 13.93 4.05 22.57
CA ARG A 79 14.01 2.74 21.91
C ARG A 79 13.57 2.87 20.46
N HIS A 80 14.28 2.20 19.57
CA HIS A 80 13.89 2.13 18.18
C HIS A 80 12.70 1.20 18.04
N VAL A 81 11.70 1.59 17.23
CA VAL A 81 10.46 0.83 17.12
C VAL A 81 10.00 0.70 15.67
N VAL A 82 9.46 -0.46 15.32
CA VAL A 82 8.70 -0.67 14.09
C VAL A 82 7.26 -1.05 14.43
N VAL A 83 6.31 -0.29 13.90
CA VAL A 83 4.88 -0.59 14.04
C VAL A 83 4.41 -1.29 12.77
N ALA A 84 4.04 -2.56 12.90
CA ALA A 84 3.64 -3.43 11.79
C ALA A 84 2.26 -4.03 12.05
N THR A 85 1.25 -3.16 12.12
CA THR A 85 -0.16 -3.49 12.30
C THR A 85 -0.94 -3.36 10.99
N GLY A 86 -2.20 -3.74 10.97
CA GLY A 86 -3.05 -3.71 9.78
C GLY A 86 -3.13 -2.34 9.09
N THR A 87 -3.62 -2.31 7.86
CA THR A 87 -3.95 -1.04 7.20
C THR A 87 -5.06 -0.33 7.98
N ALA A 88 -5.03 1.02 8.00
CA ALA A 88 -5.97 1.85 8.77
C ALA A 88 -5.97 1.68 10.29
N SER A 89 -5.00 0.98 10.86
CA SER A 89 -4.83 0.86 12.32
C SER A 89 -4.25 2.13 12.99
N GLY A 90 -4.21 3.27 12.30
CA GLY A 90 -3.71 4.53 12.85
C GLY A 90 -2.23 4.53 13.21
N LYS A 91 -1.39 3.74 12.53
CA LYS A 91 0.07 3.70 12.72
C LYS A 91 0.74 5.07 12.71
N SER A 92 0.17 6.01 11.96
CA SER A 92 0.72 7.36 11.82
C SER A 92 0.85 8.09 13.16
N LEU A 93 -0.02 7.84 14.14
CA LEU A 93 0.08 8.46 15.45
C LEU A 93 1.40 8.10 16.15
N ALA A 94 1.91 6.87 15.94
CA ALA A 94 3.15 6.42 16.55
C ALA A 94 4.38 7.27 16.17
N TYR A 95 4.33 7.97 15.04
CA TYR A 95 5.39 8.90 14.64
C TYR A 95 4.94 10.37 14.61
N GLN A 96 3.68 10.68 14.27
CA GLN A 96 3.19 12.07 14.24
C GLN A 96 3.24 12.72 15.64
N VAL A 97 2.79 12.00 16.65
CA VAL A 97 2.78 12.48 18.05
C VAL A 97 4.19 12.84 18.51
N PRO A 98 5.20 11.97 18.46
CA PRO A 98 6.54 12.32 18.90
C PRO A 98 7.23 13.35 18.00
N MET A 99 6.93 13.40 16.69
CA MET A 99 7.46 14.44 15.79
C MET A 99 6.98 15.83 16.22
N LEU A 100 5.68 15.97 16.52
CA LEU A 100 5.07 17.22 16.94
C LEU A 100 5.46 17.58 18.37
N THR A 101 5.53 16.61 19.28
CA THR A 101 6.03 16.82 20.66
C THR A 101 7.48 17.31 20.62
N ALA A 102 8.33 16.73 19.77
CA ALA A 102 9.69 17.20 19.58
C ALA A 102 9.76 18.64 19.06
N ALA A 103 8.82 19.02 18.18
CA ALA A 103 8.75 20.40 17.69
C ALA A 103 8.33 21.41 18.75
N VAL A 104 7.48 21.01 19.72
CA VAL A 104 7.01 21.83 20.86
C VAL A 104 8.06 21.89 21.96
N ASP A 105 8.53 20.72 22.44
CA ASP A 105 9.48 20.62 23.55
C ASP A 105 10.90 21.06 23.15
N GLY A 106 11.17 21.09 21.86
CA GLY A 106 12.45 21.54 21.32
C GLY A 106 13.62 20.71 21.84
N ALA A 107 14.57 21.40 22.45
CA ALA A 107 15.80 20.75 22.94
C ALA A 107 15.56 19.79 24.11
N ASP A 108 14.44 19.90 24.80
CA ASP A 108 14.11 19.09 25.98
C ASP A 108 13.38 17.79 25.62
N PHE A 109 13.04 17.60 24.33
CA PHE A 109 12.38 16.37 23.87
C PHE A 109 13.15 15.10 24.29
N ALA A 110 12.45 14.22 25.00
CA ALA A 110 12.94 12.93 25.49
C ALA A 110 14.28 13.02 26.29
N ARG A 111 14.58 14.14 26.94
CA ARG A 111 15.74 14.28 27.80
C ARG A 111 15.62 13.44 29.06
N ARG A 112 16.78 12.94 29.53
CA ARG A 112 16.89 12.15 30.76
C ARG A 112 17.82 12.86 31.75
N PRO A 113 17.63 12.64 33.05
CA PRO A 113 18.61 13.03 34.06
C PRO A 113 20.00 12.46 33.71
N GLY A 114 21.02 13.32 33.68
CA GLY A 114 22.38 12.92 33.30
C GLY A 114 22.74 13.10 31.82
N ASP A 115 21.78 13.47 30.97
CA ASP A 115 22.10 13.80 29.57
C ASP A 115 23.02 15.03 29.49
N PRO A 116 24.00 15.06 28.58
CA PRO A 116 24.89 16.20 28.43
C PRO A 116 24.12 17.48 28.09
N PRO A 117 24.61 18.66 28.47
CA PRO A 117 23.95 19.92 28.19
C PRO A 117 23.76 20.11 26.68
N VAL A 118 22.58 20.66 26.31
CA VAL A 118 22.28 20.97 24.90
C VAL A 118 23.17 22.13 24.47
N SER A 119 23.82 22.03 23.31
CA SER A 119 24.58 23.15 22.74
C SER A 119 23.66 24.35 22.49
N ALA A 120 24.17 25.57 22.64
CA ALA A 120 23.41 26.80 22.41
C ALA A 120 22.74 26.82 21.01
N LEU A 121 23.44 26.34 19.99
CA LEU A 121 22.89 26.25 18.63
C LEU A 121 21.74 25.24 18.52
N ALA A 122 21.83 24.09 19.19
CA ALA A 122 20.78 23.10 19.22
C ALA A 122 19.58 23.59 20.05
N ALA A 123 19.83 24.34 21.12
CA ALA A 123 18.77 24.98 21.94
C ALA A 123 17.96 26.02 21.13
N ILE A 124 18.65 26.85 20.34
CA ILE A 124 18.00 27.83 19.45
C ILE A 124 17.19 27.17 18.34
N ARG A 125 17.72 26.08 17.75
CA ARG A 125 17.05 25.36 16.68
C ARG A 125 15.85 24.57 17.16
N GLY A 126 15.91 24.03 18.37
CA GLY A 126 15.01 23.01 18.88
C GLY A 126 15.31 21.61 18.33
N ALA A 127 14.49 20.64 18.66
CA ALA A 127 14.60 19.30 18.08
C ALA A 127 14.24 19.30 16.60
N THR A 128 14.95 18.49 15.82
CA THR A 128 14.59 18.27 14.41
C THR A 128 14.22 16.82 14.15
N THR A 129 13.35 16.63 13.18
CA THR A 129 12.86 15.31 12.73
C THR A 129 13.02 15.18 11.23
N LEU A 130 13.49 14.00 10.80
CA LEU A 130 13.54 13.62 9.41
C LEU A 130 12.51 12.52 9.15
N TYR A 131 11.58 12.76 8.24
CA TYR A 131 10.61 11.77 7.78
C TYR A 131 10.96 11.32 6.37
N LEU A 132 11.10 10.00 6.19
CA LEU A 132 11.43 9.36 4.93
C LEU A 132 10.23 8.57 4.44
N SER A 133 9.77 8.89 3.23
CA SER A 133 8.72 8.12 2.53
C SER A 133 9.22 7.59 1.19
N PRO A 134 8.64 6.49 0.68
CA PRO A 134 9.01 5.96 -0.62
C PRO A 134 8.55 6.84 -1.80
N THR A 135 7.53 7.67 -1.61
CA THR A 135 6.95 8.50 -2.68
C THR A 135 6.73 9.94 -2.25
N LYS A 136 6.80 10.88 -3.22
CA LYS A 136 6.48 12.30 -2.99
C LYS A 136 5.01 12.50 -2.57
N ALA A 137 4.10 11.72 -3.15
CA ALA A 137 2.67 11.82 -2.85
C ALA A 137 2.37 11.50 -1.38
N LEU A 138 2.98 10.45 -0.84
CA LEU A 138 2.84 10.09 0.58
C LEU A 138 3.41 11.18 1.50
N ALA A 139 4.58 11.76 1.15
CA ALA A 139 5.14 12.86 1.91
C ALA A 139 4.22 14.09 1.90
N ALA A 140 3.62 14.42 0.76
CA ALA A 140 2.69 15.54 0.62
C ALA A 140 1.40 15.33 1.44
N ASP A 141 0.82 14.11 1.42
CA ASP A 141 -0.34 13.74 2.23
C ASP A 141 -0.03 13.84 3.73
N GLN A 142 1.10 13.30 4.16
CA GLN A 142 1.53 13.40 5.56
C GLN A 142 1.76 14.85 5.98
N ARG A 143 2.36 15.67 5.12
CA ARG A 143 2.50 17.11 5.40
C ARG A 143 1.15 17.77 5.61
N ALA A 144 0.19 17.55 4.71
CA ALA A 144 -1.15 18.12 4.81
C ALA A 144 -1.85 17.73 6.13
N ARG A 145 -1.71 16.47 6.56
CA ARG A 145 -2.26 15.97 7.83
C ARG A 145 -1.61 16.64 9.04
N LEU A 146 -0.28 16.82 9.02
CA LEU A 146 0.45 17.49 10.10
C LEU A 146 0.11 18.98 10.15
N ASP A 147 0.04 19.66 9.00
CA ASP A 147 -0.34 21.08 8.91
C ASP A 147 -1.77 21.31 9.43
N ALA A 148 -2.70 20.36 9.18
CA ALA A 148 -4.09 20.43 9.64
C ALA A 148 -4.27 20.32 11.17
N LEU A 149 -3.23 19.93 11.92
CA LEU A 149 -3.20 19.94 13.37
C LEU A 149 -2.85 21.32 13.94
N ALA A 150 -2.34 22.23 13.10
CA ALA A 150 -2.04 23.63 13.43
C ALA A 150 -1.23 23.82 14.73
N ILE A 151 -0.24 22.97 14.98
CA ILE A 151 0.59 23.02 16.20
C ILE A 151 1.48 24.25 16.17
N PRO A 152 1.35 25.19 17.15
CA PRO A 152 2.20 26.36 17.21
C PRO A 152 3.68 25.99 17.32
N GLY A 153 4.51 26.64 16.50
CA GLY A 153 5.96 26.41 16.49
C GLY A 153 6.44 25.21 15.66
N ALA A 154 5.56 24.32 15.22
CA ALA A 154 5.90 23.22 14.31
C ALA A 154 6.16 23.77 12.90
N ARG A 155 7.44 23.85 12.52
CA ARG A 155 7.87 24.28 11.19
C ARG A 155 8.08 23.06 10.31
N ILE A 156 7.05 22.73 9.53
CA ILE A 156 6.97 21.53 8.70
C ILE A 156 7.27 21.89 7.25
N ALA A 157 8.13 21.14 6.59
CA ALA A 157 8.44 21.34 5.19
C ALA A 157 8.66 20.02 4.44
N THR A 158 8.27 20.01 3.17
CA THR A 158 8.62 18.94 2.24
C THR A 158 9.84 19.37 1.45
N LEU A 159 10.84 18.50 1.37
CA LEU A 159 12.04 18.72 0.58
C LEU A 159 12.14 17.62 -0.48
N ASP A 160 12.00 18.00 -1.73
CA ASP A 160 12.06 17.08 -2.88
C ASP A 160 12.81 17.68 -4.07
N GLY A 161 12.82 16.97 -5.22
CA GLY A 161 13.51 17.42 -6.44
C GLY A 161 12.97 18.73 -7.00
N ASP A 162 11.69 19.01 -6.79
CA ASP A 162 10.98 20.14 -7.36
C ASP A 162 10.99 21.38 -6.44
N THR A 163 11.50 21.24 -5.21
CA THR A 163 11.60 22.35 -4.22
C THR A 163 12.51 23.46 -4.75
N PRO A 164 12.04 24.72 -4.86
CA PRO A 164 12.84 25.85 -5.34
C PRO A 164 14.07 26.17 -4.47
N PRO A 165 15.15 26.76 -5.04
CA PRO A 165 16.39 27.03 -4.30
C PRO A 165 16.21 27.92 -3.05
N ASP A 166 15.34 28.92 -3.09
CA ASP A 166 15.08 29.82 -1.97
C ASP A 166 14.32 29.10 -0.85
N GLU A 167 13.34 28.28 -1.21
CA GLU A 167 12.63 27.44 -0.27
C GLU A 167 13.57 26.40 0.36
N ARG A 168 14.49 25.78 -0.40
CA ARG A 168 15.52 24.87 0.12
C ARG A 168 16.39 25.56 1.17
N ARG A 169 16.72 26.85 0.96
CA ARG A 169 17.49 27.64 1.93
C ARG A 169 16.69 27.83 3.21
N TRP A 170 15.43 28.25 3.09
CA TRP A 170 14.54 28.43 4.23
C TRP A 170 14.35 27.11 5.03
N ILE A 171 14.09 25.99 4.32
CA ILE A 171 13.93 24.67 4.93
C ILE A 171 15.19 24.31 5.74
N ARG A 172 16.36 24.44 5.14
CA ARG A 172 17.62 24.15 5.82
C ARG A 172 17.79 24.97 7.08
N ASP A 173 17.45 26.25 7.03
CA ASP A 173 17.75 27.19 8.10
C ASP A 173 16.64 27.20 9.18
N HIS A 174 15.41 26.81 8.88
CA HIS A 174 14.25 27.00 9.77
C HIS A 174 13.40 25.74 10.03
N ALA A 175 13.24 24.80 9.08
CA ALA A 175 12.31 23.68 9.27
C ALA A 175 12.73 22.75 10.40
N GLY A 176 11.83 22.47 11.34
CA GLY A 176 12.00 21.50 12.43
C GLY A 176 11.68 20.07 11.98
N ILE A 177 10.67 19.92 11.13
CA ILE A 177 10.24 18.65 10.57
C ILE A 177 10.43 18.70 9.06
N ILE A 178 11.25 17.80 8.52
CA ILE A 178 11.51 17.70 7.09
C ILE A 178 11.01 16.35 6.57
N LEU A 179 10.08 16.40 5.61
CA LEU A 179 9.58 15.24 4.89
C LEU A 179 10.31 15.14 3.55
N THR A 180 10.91 13.99 3.27
CA THR A 180 11.70 13.75 2.06
C THR A 180 11.71 12.27 1.68
N ASN A 181 12.52 11.90 0.70
CA ASN A 181 12.75 10.52 0.30
C ASN A 181 14.24 10.13 0.39
N PRO A 182 14.56 8.82 0.37
CA PRO A 182 15.95 8.35 0.48
C PRO A 182 16.87 8.89 -0.62
N ASP A 183 16.37 9.09 -1.84
CA ASP A 183 17.19 9.58 -2.96
C ASP A 183 17.65 11.02 -2.74
N LEU A 184 16.73 11.90 -2.34
CA LEU A 184 17.11 13.28 -2.06
C LEU A 184 18.01 13.39 -0.84
N LEU A 185 17.76 12.59 0.20
CA LEU A 185 18.64 12.48 1.34
C LEU A 185 20.07 12.10 0.87
N HIS A 186 20.16 11.09 -0.01
CA HIS A 186 21.45 10.61 -0.53
C HIS A 186 22.16 11.63 -1.40
N HIS A 187 21.46 12.25 -2.35
CA HIS A 187 22.07 13.11 -3.37
C HIS A 187 22.21 14.58 -2.95
N SER A 188 21.44 15.05 -1.97
CA SER A 188 21.41 16.47 -1.57
C SER A 188 21.88 16.69 -0.14
N MET A 189 21.19 16.10 0.86
CA MET A 189 21.46 16.44 2.27
C MET A 189 22.78 15.86 2.80
N LEU A 190 23.03 14.58 2.51
CA LEU A 190 24.23 13.88 3.01
C LEU A 190 25.55 14.36 2.36
N PRO A 191 25.66 14.62 1.05
CA PRO A 191 26.86 15.21 0.48
C PRO A 191 27.15 16.61 0.99
N ALA A 192 26.11 17.41 1.19
CA ALA A 192 26.23 18.79 1.69
C ALA A 192 26.03 18.88 3.22
N HIS A 193 26.34 17.82 3.97
CA HIS A 193 26.04 17.72 5.40
C HIS A 193 26.56 18.89 6.24
N GLU A 194 27.65 19.54 5.84
CA GLU A 194 28.19 20.70 6.54
C GLU A 194 27.24 21.88 6.55
N ARG A 195 26.54 22.12 5.41
CA ARG A 195 25.49 23.14 5.30
C ARG A 195 24.28 22.85 6.18
N TRP A 196 24.04 21.56 6.50
CA TRP A 196 22.96 21.07 7.36
C TRP A 196 23.42 20.82 8.79
N SER A 197 24.59 21.27 9.20
CA SER A 197 25.22 20.93 10.48
C SER A 197 24.33 21.21 11.69
N ILE A 198 23.59 22.32 11.68
CA ILE A 198 22.66 22.68 12.78
C ILE A 198 21.49 21.71 12.84
N PHE A 199 20.95 21.32 11.68
CA PHE A 199 19.89 20.32 11.58
C PHE A 199 20.34 18.98 12.15
N TRP A 200 21.53 18.50 11.74
CA TRP A 200 22.07 17.23 12.21
C TRP A 200 22.35 17.21 13.72
N ARG A 201 22.84 18.31 14.29
CA ARG A 201 23.06 18.43 15.76
C ARG A 201 21.77 18.32 16.55
N SER A 202 20.69 18.81 15.99
CA SER A 202 19.37 18.85 16.62
C SER A 202 18.51 17.63 16.31
N LEU A 203 18.97 16.70 15.46
CA LEU A 203 18.18 15.56 15.01
C LEU A 203 17.89 14.59 16.17
N ARG A 204 16.61 14.40 16.46
CA ARG A 204 16.11 13.52 17.55
C ARG A 204 15.36 12.31 17.04
N LEU A 205 14.66 12.46 15.92
CA LEU A 205 13.81 11.41 15.35
C LEU A 205 14.12 11.22 13.86
N VAL A 206 14.13 9.96 13.43
CA VAL A 206 14.08 9.57 12.03
C VAL A 206 12.90 8.63 11.85
N VAL A 207 11.94 9.05 11.05
CA VAL A 207 10.77 8.25 10.69
C VAL A 207 11.00 7.61 9.33
N ILE A 208 10.72 6.32 9.20
CA ILE A 208 10.76 5.60 7.92
C ILE A 208 9.38 4.99 7.71
N ASP A 209 8.58 5.68 6.91
CA ASP A 209 7.22 5.24 6.63
C ASP A 209 7.19 4.24 5.47
N GLU A 210 6.17 3.35 5.50
CA GLU A 210 5.99 2.25 4.55
C GLU A 210 7.28 1.45 4.31
N CYS A 211 8.01 1.16 5.40
CA CYS A 211 9.36 0.58 5.32
C CYS A 211 9.39 -0.78 4.62
N HIS A 212 8.27 -1.50 4.53
CA HIS A 212 8.12 -2.76 3.81
C HIS A 212 8.36 -2.63 2.28
N VAL A 213 8.28 -1.40 1.74
CA VAL A 213 8.58 -1.12 0.33
C VAL A 213 10.08 -1.24 0.04
N TYR A 214 10.93 -0.98 1.03
CA TYR A 214 12.39 -1.03 0.87
C TYR A 214 12.91 -2.47 0.93
N ARG A 215 12.75 -3.21 -0.18
CA ARG A 215 13.18 -4.62 -0.35
C ARG A 215 14.07 -4.79 -1.57
N GLY A 216 14.73 -5.94 -1.68
CA GLY A 216 15.62 -6.25 -2.79
C GLY A 216 16.74 -5.21 -2.97
N VAL A 217 17.06 -4.88 -4.20
CA VAL A 217 18.10 -3.91 -4.56
C VAL A 217 17.79 -2.53 -3.99
N PHE A 218 16.54 -2.06 -4.14
CA PHE A 218 16.12 -0.76 -3.59
C PHE A 218 16.27 -0.69 -2.07
N GLY A 219 15.90 -1.77 -1.36
CA GLY A 219 16.09 -1.87 0.08
C GLY A 219 17.56 -1.85 0.50
N ALA A 220 18.42 -2.56 -0.24
CA ALA A 220 19.86 -2.58 0.01
C ALA A 220 20.51 -1.18 -0.15
N HIS A 221 20.15 -0.45 -1.20
CA HIS A 221 20.58 0.94 -1.40
C HIS A 221 20.09 1.86 -0.29
N THR A 222 18.81 1.79 0.06
CA THR A 222 18.22 2.58 1.15
C THR A 222 18.90 2.29 2.48
N ALA A 223 19.19 1.02 2.79
CA ALA A 223 19.96 0.64 3.98
C ALA A 223 21.36 1.27 4.00
N GLY A 224 22.03 1.34 2.85
CA GLY A 224 23.31 2.05 2.71
C GLY A 224 23.20 3.56 3.01
N VAL A 225 22.13 4.20 2.52
CA VAL A 225 21.81 5.62 2.79
C VAL A 225 21.54 5.85 4.27
N ILE A 226 20.75 4.99 4.92
CA ILE A 226 20.43 5.09 6.35
C ILE A 226 21.69 4.91 7.22
N ARG A 227 22.57 3.95 6.89
CA ARG A 227 23.87 3.81 7.59
C ARG A 227 24.74 5.05 7.45
N ARG A 228 24.73 5.69 6.28
CA ARG A 228 25.43 6.94 6.04
C ARG A 228 24.82 8.09 6.84
N LEU A 229 23.48 8.21 6.89
CA LEU A 229 22.76 9.17 7.73
C LEU A 229 23.18 9.03 9.21
N ARG A 230 23.20 7.80 9.75
CA ARG A 230 23.62 7.55 11.13
C ARG A 230 25.04 8.02 11.40
N ARG A 231 25.99 7.77 10.48
CA ARG A 231 27.37 8.25 10.62
C ARG A 231 27.46 9.77 10.60
N VAL A 232 26.68 10.42 9.72
CA VAL A 232 26.63 11.88 9.66
C VAL A 232 26.02 12.43 10.95
N ALA A 233 24.90 11.91 11.43
CA ALA A 233 24.29 12.32 12.69
C ALA A 233 25.28 12.19 13.87
N ALA A 234 25.95 11.04 13.99
CA ALA A 234 26.95 10.78 15.03
C ALA A 234 28.14 11.75 14.96
N ARG A 235 28.61 12.10 13.75
CA ARG A 235 29.66 13.14 13.56
C ARG A 235 29.25 14.49 14.19
N TYR A 236 27.97 14.80 14.20
CA TYR A 236 27.42 16.02 14.80
C TYR A 236 26.93 15.82 16.25
N GLY A 237 27.24 14.69 16.88
CA GLY A 237 26.85 14.35 18.25
C GLY A 237 25.38 14.00 18.44
N SER A 238 24.70 13.60 17.38
CA SER A 238 23.29 13.21 17.42
C SER A 238 23.11 11.70 17.23
N HIS A 239 22.22 11.11 18.03
CA HIS A 239 21.83 9.70 17.99
C HIS A 239 20.30 9.61 17.96
N PRO A 240 19.65 9.82 16.79
CA PRO A 240 18.21 9.89 16.69
C PRO A 240 17.56 8.54 16.98
N THR A 241 16.38 8.57 17.57
CA THR A 241 15.49 7.42 17.66
C THR A 241 14.85 7.16 16.30
N PHE A 242 14.82 5.89 15.89
CA PHE A 242 14.18 5.47 14.64
C PHE A 242 12.79 4.92 14.92
N VAL A 243 11.80 5.45 14.19
CA VAL A 243 10.41 5.00 14.21
C VAL A 243 10.06 4.54 12.81
N LEU A 244 9.75 3.25 12.67
CA LEU A 244 9.39 2.69 11.38
C LEU A 244 7.91 2.33 11.37
N ALA A 245 7.24 2.56 10.25
CA ALA A 245 5.89 2.09 10.01
C ALA A 245 5.87 1.12 8.82
N SER A 246 5.14 0.05 8.95
CA SER A 246 5.07 -1.02 7.96
C SER A 246 3.64 -1.53 7.82
N ALA A 247 3.28 -2.04 6.64
CA ALA A 247 2.17 -2.97 6.55
C ALA A 247 2.50 -4.26 7.32
N THR A 248 1.50 -5.08 7.57
CA THR A 248 1.68 -6.39 8.21
C THR A 248 2.78 -7.19 7.52
N SER A 249 3.77 -7.61 8.29
CA SER A 249 4.95 -8.36 7.82
C SER A 249 5.23 -9.50 8.79
N GLY A 250 5.71 -10.64 8.29
CA GLY A 250 6.03 -11.79 9.12
C GLY A 250 7.17 -11.53 10.10
N GLU A 251 8.18 -10.74 9.71
CA GLU A 251 9.36 -10.46 10.53
C GLU A 251 9.74 -8.98 10.50
N PRO A 252 8.91 -8.08 11.08
CA PRO A 252 9.13 -6.64 10.97
C PRO A 252 10.41 -6.17 11.67
N ALA A 253 10.78 -6.76 12.82
CA ALA A 253 12.01 -6.42 13.53
C ALA A 253 13.26 -6.78 12.73
N ALA A 254 13.29 -7.97 12.10
CA ALA A 254 14.40 -8.41 11.27
C ALA A 254 14.58 -7.50 10.05
N HIS A 255 13.48 -7.13 9.39
CA HIS A 255 13.51 -6.17 8.27
C HIS A 255 13.99 -4.79 8.71
N ALA A 256 13.46 -4.26 9.81
CA ALA A 256 13.89 -2.97 10.37
C ALA A 256 15.38 -2.98 10.75
N ARG A 257 15.88 -4.07 11.35
CA ARG A 257 17.30 -4.26 11.65
C ARG A 257 18.15 -4.29 10.37
N ALA A 258 17.72 -5.03 9.35
CA ALA A 258 18.43 -5.07 8.06
C ALA A 258 18.53 -3.68 7.43
N LEU A 259 17.47 -2.89 7.50
CA LEU A 259 17.40 -1.55 6.93
C LEU A 259 18.22 -0.53 7.72
N THR A 260 18.14 -0.54 9.06
CA THR A 260 18.75 0.48 9.92
C THR A 260 20.11 0.08 10.49
N GLY A 261 20.38 -1.21 10.66
CA GLY A 261 21.53 -1.72 11.39
C GLY A 261 21.44 -1.49 12.91
N LEU A 262 20.21 -1.42 13.45
CA LEU A 262 19.91 -1.19 14.86
C LEU A 262 19.01 -2.31 15.39
N ASP A 263 19.04 -2.53 16.70
CA ASP A 263 18.02 -3.33 17.37
C ASP A 263 16.74 -2.51 17.43
N VAL A 264 15.64 -3.09 16.95
CA VAL A 264 14.35 -2.41 16.78
C VAL A 264 13.27 -3.28 17.41
N ASP A 265 12.50 -2.71 18.33
CA ASP A 265 11.34 -3.36 18.92
C ASP A 265 10.20 -3.42 17.90
N ALA A 266 9.53 -4.56 17.80
CA ALA A 266 8.38 -4.70 16.93
C ALA A 266 7.08 -4.60 17.72
N VAL A 267 6.17 -3.74 17.25
CA VAL A 267 4.80 -3.63 17.72
C VAL A 267 3.89 -4.21 16.64
N THR A 268 3.37 -5.40 16.87
CA THR A 268 2.59 -6.19 15.92
C THR A 268 1.15 -6.42 16.36
N ASP A 269 0.88 -6.34 17.67
CA ASP A 269 -0.43 -6.53 18.24
C ASP A 269 -1.30 -5.30 17.93
N ASP A 270 -2.25 -5.47 17.01
CA ASP A 270 -3.11 -4.40 16.55
C ASP A 270 -4.30 -4.20 17.48
N GLY A 271 -4.31 -3.16 18.28
CA GLY A 271 -5.41 -2.78 19.18
C GLY A 271 -6.50 -1.94 18.54
N SER A 272 -6.45 -1.68 17.23
CA SER A 272 -7.52 -0.95 16.55
C SER A 272 -8.78 -1.79 16.39
N PRO A 273 -9.98 -1.18 16.40
CA PRO A 273 -11.19 -1.89 16.04
C PRO A 273 -11.15 -2.29 14.57
N SER A 274 -11.80 -3.39 14.25
CA SER A 274 -11.94 -3.84 12.86
C SER A 274 -13.30 -4.49 12.69
N PRO A 275 -14.06 -4.15 11.64
CA PRO A 275 -15.30 -4.85 11.34
C PRO A 275 -15.03 -6.31 10.94
N ALA A 276 -16.06 -7.12 10.90
CA ALA A 276 -15.98 -8.42 10.29
C ALA A 276 -15.61 -8.29 8.81
N LEU A 277 -14.73 -9.16 8.34
CA LEU A 277 -14.29 -9.17 6.94
C LEU A 277 -14.45 -10.58 6.38
N THR A 278 -15.21 -10.71 5.31
CA THR A 278 -15.34 -11.95 4.55
C THR A 278 -14.40 -11.93 3.37
N PHE A 279 -13.51 -12.90 3.29
CA PHE A 279 -12.58 -13.11 2.20
C PHE A 279 -13.03 -14.34 1.41
N ALA A 280 -13.24 -14.17 0.09
CA ALA A 280 -13.67 -15.24 -0.80
C ALA A 280 -12.64 -15.41 -1.94
N LEU A 281 -12.32 -16.64 -2.25
CA LEU A 281 -11.57 -16.98 -3.45
C LEU A 281 -12.57 -17.34 -4.54
N TRP A 282 -12.44 -16.68 -5.67
CA TRP A 282 -13.26 -16.89 -6.85
C TRP A 282 -12.45 -17.53 -7.96
N GLU A 283 -12.95 -18.61 -8.52
CA GLU A 283 -12.35 -19.27 -9.68
C GLU A 283 -13.16 -18.93 -10.93
N PRO A 284 -12.57 -18.28 -11.96
CA PRO A 284 -13.26 -18.02 -13.20
C PRO A 284 -13.72 -19.29 -13.88
N GLY A 285 -14.94 -19.28 -14.41
CA GLY A 285 -15.48 -20.36 -15.18
C GLY A 285 -14.93 -20.40 -16.63
N PRO A 286 -15.41 -21.33 -17.44
CA PRO A 286 -15.04 -21.40 -18.85
C PRO A 286 -15.54 -20.17 -19.61
N PRO A 287 -14.85 -19.72 -20.68
CA PRO A 287 -15.32 -18.64 -21.50
C PRO A 287 -16.68 -18.96 -22.16
N PRO A 288 -17.52 -17.96 -22.43
CA PRO A 288 -18.78 -18.19 -23.13
C PRO A 288 -18.54 -18.90 -24.47
N GLY A 289 -19.33 -19.97 -24.75
CA GLY A 289 -19.15 -20.81 -25.93
C GLY A 289 -18.09 -21.91 -25.82
N ALA A 290 -17.29 -21.96 -24.76
CA ALA A 290 -16.27 -23.00 -24.59
C ALA A 290 -16.88 -24.42 -24.49
N ALA A 291 -18.10 -24.54 -23.91
CA ALA A 291 -18.80 -25.82 -23.84
C ALA A 291 -19.25 -26.29 -25.23
N GLU A 292 -19.70 -25.37 -26.10
CA GLU A 292 -20.07 -25.66 -27.47
C GLU A 292 -18.82 -26.03 -28.31
N ALA A 293 -17.75 -25.22 -28.20
CA ALA A 293 -16.48 -25.50 -28.89
C ALA A 293 -15.84 -26.83 -28.42
N MET A 294 -15.95 -27.18 -27.15
CA MET A 294 -15.46 -28.46 -26.63
C MET A 294 -16.35 -29.61 -27.07
N GLY A 295 -17.67 -29.40 -27.14
CA GLY A 295 -18.59 -30.39 -27.73
C GLY A 295 -18.28 -30.68 -29.22
N GLU A 296 -18.04 -29.63 -30.00
CA GLU A 296 -17.63 -29.77 -31.42
C GLU A 296 -16.25 -30.42 -31.54
N ALA A 297 -15.27 -30.06 -30.71
CA ALA A 297 -13.94 -30.66 -30.72
C ALA A 297 -13.98 -32.14 -30.30
N VAL A 298 -14.79 -32.49 -29.29
CA VAL A 298 -14.98 -33.90 -28.89
C VAL A 298 -15.72 -34.68 -29.97
N ALA A 299 -16.73 -34.09 -30.60
CA ALA A 299 -17.42 -34.71 -31.73
C ALA A 299 -16.48 -34.95 -32.92
N ALA A 300 -15.67 -33.99 -33.30
CA ALA A 300 -14.68 -34.10 -34.37
C ALA A 300 -13.56 -35.13 -34.02
N ALA A 301 -13.14 -35.19 -32.75
CA ALA A 301 -12.18 -36.21 -32.31
C ALA A 301 -12.78 -37.62 -32.33
N THR A 302 -14.06 -37.74 -32.00
CA THR A 302 -14.77 -39.04 -32.05
C THR A 302 -15.00 -39.51 -33.48
N ASP A 303 -15.34 -38.58 -34.40
CA ASP A 303 -15.44 -38.88 -35.83
C ASP A 303 -14.08 -39.30 -36.42
N ALA A 304 -13.00 -38.60 -36.06
CA ALA A 304 -11.63 -38.93 -36.51
C ALA A 304 -11.15 -40.32 -36.01
N MET A 305 -11.56 -40.71 -34.78
CA MET A 305 -11.25 -42.04 -34.24
C MET A 305 -12.10 -43.16 -34.86
N SER A 306 -13.27 -42.86 -35.43
CA SER A 306 -14.09 -43.84 -36.13
C SER A 306 -13.64 -44.11 -37.57
N ASP A 307 -12.86 -43.20 -38.15
CA ASP A 307 -12.30 -43.40 -39.52
C ASP A 307 -10.93 -44.12 -39.55
N GLU A 308 -10.24 -44.30 -38.40
CA GLU A 308 -8.94 -44.97 -38.32
C GLU A 308 -9.02 -46.52 -38.22
N ASP A 309 -10.20 -47.10 -38.02
CA ASP A 309 -10.35 -48.57 -37.98
C ASP A 309 -10.47 -49.25 -39.37
N GLY A 310 -10.19 -48.53 -40.46
CA GLY A 310 -10.40 -48.94 -41.82
C GLY A 310 -9.17 -49.13 -42.71
N ASP A 311 -7.94 -49.04 -42.23
CA ASP A 311 -6.81 -49.45 -43.12
C ASP A 311 -5.51 -49.77 -42.34
N ALA A 312 -5.37 -51.02 -41.92
CA ALA A 312 -4.12 -51.56 -41.40
C ALA A 312 -3.58 -52.59 -42.35
N ALA A 313 -2.72 -52.22 -43.29
CA ALA A 313 -1.68 -53.10 -43.81
C ALA A 313 -0.70 -52.33 -44.73
N ARG A 314 0.55 -52.35 -44.40
CA ARG A 314 1.75 -52.54 -45.15
C ARG A 314 2.93 -51.63 -44.93
N ASP A 315 3.99 -52.35 -44.49
CA ASP A 315 5.42 -52.18 -44.79
C ASP A 315 6.13 -50.90 -44.37
N GLY A 316 7.04 -50.91 -43.43
CA GLY A 316 8.37 -51.55 -43.43
C GLY A 316 9.41 -50.61 -44.03
N ASP A 317 10.25 -49.97 -43.24
CA ASP A 317 11.69 -50.14 -43.30
C ASP A 317 12.47 -49.10 -42.42
N ALA A 318 13.63 -49.60 -42.04
CA ALA A 318 14.54 -48.99 -41.08
C ALA A 318 15.33 -47.76 -41.60
N ALA A 319 15.76 -46.88 -40.74
CA ALA A 319 17.15 -46.44 -40.67
C ALA A 319 17.47 -45.59 -39.43
N GLN A 320 18.52 -46.03 -38.77
CA GLN A 320 19.26 -45.45 -37.67
C GLN A 320 19.85 -44.07 -37.99
N ALA A 321 19.97 -43.21 -36.98
CA ALA A 321 21.25 -42.62 -36.57
C ALA A 321 21.08 -41.69 -35.37
N ALA A 322 21.85 -41.99 -34.33
CA ALA A 322 22.16 -41.10 -33.18
C ALA A 322 23.45 -40.30 -33.46
N PRO A 323 24.10 -39.67 -32.47
CA PRO A 323 23.72 -38.45 -31.77
C PRO A 323 24.83 -37.37 -31.91
N GLY A 324 24.57 -36.12 -31.51
CA GLY A 324 25.56 -35.05 -31.51
C GLY A 324 25.34 -34.03 -30.41
N SER A 325 26.15 -34.14 -29.42
CA SER A 325 26.67 -33.33 -28.34
C SER A 325 26.35 -31.81 -28.27
N ALA A 326 26.00 -31.43 -27.08
CA ALA A 326 26.30 -30.23 -26.27
C ALA A 326 27.22 -29.15 -26.83
N GLN A 327 26.82 -27.90 -26.60
CA GLN A 327 27.63 -26.87 -25.90
C GLN A 327 26.84 -25.56 -25.72
N ASP A 328 26.59 -25.29 -24.47
CA ASP A 328 26.82 -24.07 -23.71
C ASP A 328 26.99 -22.76 -24.48
N ARG A 329 26.07 -21.81 -24.28
CA ARG A 329 26.33 -20.37 -24.20
C ARG A 329 25.20 -19.66 -23.44
N GLY A 330 25.53 -19.23 -22.22
CA GLY A 330 24.71 -18.32 -21.47
C GLY A 330 24.61 -16.94 -22.14
N ALA A 331 23.41 -16.39 -22.13
CA ALA A 331 23.18 -14.96 -22.22
C ALA A 331 21.91 -14.66 -21.42
N ALA A 332 22.09 -13.90 -20.35
CA ALA A 332 21.00 -13.32 -19.60
C ALA A 332 20.19 -12.41 -20.54
N GLN A 333 18.94 -12.76 -20.74
CA GLN A 333 17.93 -11.86 -21.26
C GLN A 333 16.90 -11.62 -20.16
N GLU A 334 16.75 -10.35 -19.82
CA GLU A 334 15.66 -9.85 -19.00
C GLU A 334 14.34 -10.31 -19.61
N GLY A 335 13.73 -11.30 -18.97
CA GLY A 335 12.48 -11.85 -19.38
C GLY A 335 11.34 -10.93 -19.00
N GLY A 336 10.72 -10.30 -19.98
CA GLY A 336 9.30 -10.08 -19.92
C GLY A 336 8.65 -11.43 -19.65
N ALA A 337 7.92 -11.56 -18.54
CA ALA A 337 7.12 -12.74 -18.27
C ALA A 337 6.04 -12.81 -19.36
N ASP A 338 6.33 -13.55 -20.40
CA ASP A 338 5.35 -14.15 -21.26
C ASP A 338 4.61 -15.17 -20.38
N ASP A 339 3.42 -14.79 -19.89
CA ASP A 339 2.48 -15.69 -19.25
C ASP A 339 2.04 -16.69 -20.35
N GLY A 340 2.88 -17.68 -20.60
CA GLY A 340 2.58 -18.79 -21.46
C GLY A 340 1.32 -19.48 -20.94
N LEU A 341 0.19 -19.25 -21.64
CA LEU A 341 -1.07 -19.94 -21.44
C LEU A 341 -0.80 -21.45 -21.43
N THR A 342 -0.98 -22.08 -20.29
CA THR A 342 -0.96 -23.55 -20.21
C THR A 342 -2.22 -24.12 -20.87
N VAL A 343 -2.18 -25.38 -21.27
CA VAL A 343 -3.35 -26.05 -21.88
C VAL A 343 -4.57 -26.05 -20.94
N GLU A 344 -4.33 -25.94 -19.61
CA GLU A 344 -5.36 -25.77 -18.60
C GLU A 344 -5.97 -24.34 -18.59
N ASP A 345 -5.21 -23.32 -19.04
CA ASP A 345 -5.68 -21.93 -19.10
C ASP A 345 -6.54 -21.64 -20.33
N LEU A 346 -6.45 -22.45 -21.39
CA LEU A 346 -7.28 -22.33 -22.60
C LEU A 346 -8.78 -22.58 -22.35
N GLY A 347 -9.12 -23.16 -21.19
CA GLY A 347 -10.50 -23.40 -20.78
C GLY A 347 -11.08 -22.39 -19.77
N ARG A 348 -10.31 -21.35 -19.35
CA ARG A 348 -10.78 -20.41 -18.31
C ARG A 348 -10.92 -18.99 -18.86
N ARG A 349 -11.93 -18.28 -18.40
CA ARG A 349 -12.11 -16.87 -18.69
C ARG A 349 -10.99 -16.06 -18.02
N SER A 350 -10.56 -14.93 -18.64
CA SER A 350 -9.50 -14.11 -18.06
C SER A 350 -9.95 -13.51 -16.71
N ALA A 351 -9.05 -13.47 -15.73
CA ALA A 351 -9.35 -12.91 -14.41
C ALA A 351 -9.84 -11.45 -14.50
N VAL A 352 -9.33 -10.65 -15.45
CA VAL A 352 -9.77 -9.26 -15.65
C VAL A 352 -11.21 -9.19 -16.13
N ALA A 353 -11.60 -10.04 -17.10
CA ALA A 353 -12.95 -10.05 -17.65
C ALA A 353 -13.98 -10.56 -16.61
N GLU A 354 -13.64 -11.61 -15.88
CA GLU A 354 -14.48 -12.12 -14.79
C GLU A 354 -14.65 -11.07 -13.69
N THR A 355 -13.53 -10.45 -13.24
CA THR A 355 -13.59 -9.39 -12.23
C THR A 355 -14.40 -8.19 -12.70
N ALA A 356 -14.37 -7.85 -13.99
CA ALA A 356 -15.15 -6.74 -14.54
C ALA A 356 -16.67 -6.98 -14.44
N ASP A 357 -17.13 -8.21 -14.68
CA ASP A 357 -18.54 -8.56 -14.53
C ASP A 357 -18.97 -8.53 -13.07
N LEU A 358 -18.17 -9.11 -12.17
CA LEU A 358 -18.45 -9.07 -10.73
C LEU A 358 -18.43 -7.62 -10.21
N PHE A 359 -17.52 -6.78 -10.73
CA PHE A 359 -17.42 -5.37 -10.39
C PHE A 359 -18.66 -4.59 -10.81
N GLY A 360 -19.10 -4.75 -12.07
CA GLY A 360 -20.30 -4.11 -12.58
C GLY A 360 -21.57 -4.56 -11.80
N GLU A 361 -21.65 -5.83 -11.42
CA GLU A 361 -22.78 -6.36 -10.62
C GLU A 361 -22.84 -5.72 -9.23
N LEU A 362 -21.70 -5.65 -8.50
CA LEU A 362 -21.66 -5.03 -7.17
C LEU A 362 -22.00 -3.54 -7.24
N VAL A 363 -21.44 -2.80 -8.21
CA VAL A 363 -21.72 -1.38 -8.41
C VAL A 363 -23.20 -1.18 -8.75
N GLY A 364 -23.79 -1.99 -9.63
CA GLY A 364 -25.22 -1.94 -9.97
C GLY A 364 -26.14 -2.20 -8.77
N ARG A 365 -25.68 -2.89 -7.75
CA ARG A 365 -26.38 -3.10 -6.47
C ARG A 365 -26.11 -2.01 -5.43
N GLY A 366 -25.35 -0.96 -5.77
CA GLY A 366 -25.03 0.13 -4.84
C GLY A 366 -23.91 -0.20 -3.84
N VAL A 367 -23.14 -1.27 -4.08
CA VAL A 367 -21.99 -1.65 -3.26
C VAL A 367 -20.79 -0.83 -3.68
N GLN A 368 -20.25 -0.01 -2.79
CA GLN A 368 -19.07 0.81 -3.09
C GLN A 368 -17.83 -0.08 -3.21
N THR A 369 -17.34 -0.25 -4.45
CA THR A 369 -16.40 -1.30 -4.80
C THR A 369 -15.11 -0.75 -5.39
N LEU A 370 -13.97 -1.29 -4.96
CA LEU A 370 -12.65 -1.06 -5.54
C LEU A 370 -12.15 -2.35 -6.21
N ALA A 371 -11.81 -2.28 -7.50
CA ALA A 371 -11.30 -3.43 -8.23
C ALA A 371 -9.84 -3.22 -8.66
N PHE A 372 -8.95 -4.14 -8.32
CA PHE A 372 -7.53 -4.06 -8.65
C PHE A 372 -7.15 -4.94 -9.83
N ALA A 373 -6.39 -4.37 -10.78
CA ALA A 373 -5.70 -5.12 -11.83
C ALA A 373 -4.20 -4.78 -11.85
N ARG A 374 -3.37 -5.74 -12.31
CA ARG A 374 -1.91 -5.61 -12.32
C ARG A 374 -1.41 -4.62 -13.37
N SER A 375 -2.09 -4.49 -14.50
CA SER A 375 -1.65 -3.67 -15.62
C SER A 375 -2.54 -2.44 -15.82
N ARG A 376 -1.96 -1.36 -16.39
CA ARG A 376 -2.70 -0.16 -16.74
C ARG A 376 -3.79 -0.44 -17.78
N VAL A 377 -3.49 -1.30 -18.75
CA VAL A 377 -4.45 -1.73 -19.78
C VAL A 377 -5.57 -2.55 -19.14
N GLY A 378 -5.24 -3.46 -18.23
CA GLY A 378 -6.24 -4.26 -17.52
C GLY A 378 -7.23 -3.42 -16.71
N VAL A 379 -6.79 -2.30 -16.13
CA VAL A 379 -7.64 -1.35 -15.39
C VAL A 379 -8.63 -0.66 -16.33
N GLU A 380 -8.17 -0.15 -17.47
CA GLU A 380 -9.03 0.51 -18.47
C GLU A 380 -10.05 -0.48 -19.03
N VAL A 381 -9.61 -1.67 -19.43
CA VAL A 381 -10.49 -2.75 -19.92
C VAL A 381 -11.54 -3.13 -18.88
N MET A 382 -11.12 -3.30 -17.62
CA MET A 382 -12.04 -3.63 -16.52
C MET A 382 -13.09 -2.54 -16.30
N ALA A 383 -12.66 -1.27 -16.30
CA ALA A 383 -13.59 -0.14 -16.15
C ALA A 383 -14.59 -0.07 -17.31
N ASP A 384 -14.11 -0.22 -18.56
CA ASP A 384 -14.97 -0.17 -19.73
C ASP A 384 -15.96 -1.33 -19.80
N MET A 385 -15.53 -2.55 -19.46
CA MET A 385 -16.43 -3.69 -19.38
C MET A 385 -17.49 -3.51 -18.29
N ALA A 386 -17.12 -3.00 -17.12
CA ALA A 386 -18.06 -2.73 -16.04
C ALA A 386 -19.07 -1.63 -16.43
N ARG A 387 -18.62 -0.55 -17.10
CA ARG A 387 -19.50 0.50 -17.64
C ARG A 387 -20.50 -0.04 -18.65
N ASN A 388 -20.05 -0.88 -19.59
CA ASN A 388 -20.91 -1.52 -20.57
C ASN A 388 -21.95 -2.44 -19.90
N ARG A 389 -21.57 -3.18 -18.87
CA ARG A 389 -22.49 -3.99 -18.09
C ARG A 389 -23.55 -3.13 -17.41
N LEU A 390 -23.15 -2.05 -16.73
CA LEU A 390 -24.08 -1.10 -16.10
C LEU A 390 -25.07 -0.53 -17.12
N TRP A 391 -24.56 -0.05 -18.25
CA TRP A 391 -25.40 0.47 -19.33
C TRP A 391 -26.45 -0.53 -19.83
N ASN A 392 -26.03 -1.78 -20.07
CA ASN A 392 -26.90 -2.84 -20.54
C ASN A 392 -28.00 -3.20 -19.53
N HIS A 393 -27.77 -2.93 -18.23
CA HIS A 393 -28.76 -3.15 -17.16
C HIS A 393 -29.52 -1.86 -16.78
N GLY A 394 -29.35 -0.77 -17.51
CA GLY A 394 -30.07 0.50 -17.30
C GLY A 394 -29.51 1.36 -16.17
N PHE A 395 -28.29 1.11 -15.71
CA PHE A 395 -27.58 1.93 -14.73
C PHE A 395 -26.69 2.96 -15.41
N ASP A 396 -26.30 4.00 -14.67
CA ASP A 396 -25.40 5.04 -15.13
C ASP A 396 -23.94 4.49 -15.23
N PRO A 397 -23.32 4.47 -16.40
CA PRO A 397 -21.95 4.01 -16.57
C PRO A 397 -20.93 4.94 -15.90
N ASP A 398 -21.26 6.21 -15.66
CA ASP A 398 -20.38 7.19 -15.03
C ASP A 398 -20.17 6.93 -13.53
N LEU A 399 -20.89 5.97 -12.95
CA LEU A 399 -20.63 5.47 -11.59
C LEU A 399 -19.28 4.76 -11.44
N VAL A 400 -18.64 4.37 -12.55
CA VAL A 400 -17.36 3.66 -12.56
C VAL A 400 -16.26 4.50 -13.19
N ALA A 401 -15.13 4.63 -12.51
CA ALA A 401 -13.94 5.29 -13.03
C ALA A 401 -12.72 4.34 -13.04
N ALA A 402 -11.75 4.66 -13.91
CA ALA A 402 -10.41 4.06 -13.87
C ALA A 402 -9.47 4.96 -13.06
N TYR A 403 -8.46 4.32 -12.39
CA TYR A 403 -7.42 5.02 -11.65
C TYR A 403 -6.08 4.32 -11.83
N ARG A 404 -5.10 5.01 -12.40
CA ARG A 404 -3.76 4.45 -12.63
C ARG A 404 -2.65 5.47 -12.49
N GLY A 405 -1.44 4.97 -12.30
CA GLY A 405 -0.24 5.80 -12.39
C GLY A 405 -0.10 6.38 -13.81
N GLY A 406 0.14 7.69 -13.90
CA GLY A 406 0.23 8.42 -15.16
C GLY A 406 -0.91 9.40 -15.41
N TYR A 407 -1.99 9.34 -14.64
CA TYR A 407 -3.01 10.41 -14.63
C TYR A 407 -2.43 11.69 -14.02
N LEU A 408 -2.91 12.83 -14.49
CA LEU A 408 -2.57 14.12 -13.92
C LEU A 408 -3.00 14.17 -12.44
N PRO A 409 -2.31 14.95 -11.59
CA PRO A 409 -2.69 15.07 -10.18
C PRO A 409 -4.14 15.54 -9.97
N GLU A 410 -4.66 16.36 -10.86
CA GLU A 410 -6.03 16.86 -10.83
C GLU A 410 -7.05 15.76 -11.13
N GLU A 411 -6.80 14.96 -12.18
CA GLU A 411 -7.64 13.81 -12.53
C GLU A 411 -7.71 12.80 -11.37
N ARG A 412 -6.56 12.51 -10.74
CA ARG A 412 -6.53 11.62 -9.59
C ARG A 412 -7.37 12.14 -8.43
N ARG A 413 -7.25 13.44 -8.11
CA ARG A 413 -8.05 14.08 -7.06
C ARG A 413 -9.55 14.01 -7.36
N THR A 414 -9.94 14.19 -8.61
CA THR A 414 -11.35 14.08 -9.03
C THR A 414 -11.91 12.69 -8.72
N VAL A 415 -11.19 11.64 -9.11
CA VAL A 415 -11.61 10.25 -8.81
C VAL A 415 -11.63 9.97 -7.30
N GLU A 416 -10.62 10.43 -6.56
CA GLU A 416 -10.53 10.29 -5.11
C GLU A 416 -11.67 11.00 -4.37
N CYS A 417 -12.01 12.22 -4.80
CA CYS A 417 -13.16 12.96 -4.27
C CYS A 417 -14.46 12.24 -4.62
N GLY A 418 -14.65 11.85 -5.87
CA GLY A 418 -15.87 11.18 -6.32
C GLY A 418 -16.13 9.86 -5.58
N LEU A 419 -15.06 9.11 -5.24
CA LEU A 419 -15.20 7.89 -4.43
C LEU A 419 -15.54 8.21 -2.95
N ARG A 420 -15.04 9.33 -2.43
CA ARG A 420 -15.29 9.75 -1.04
C ARG A 420 -16.69 10.34 -0.85
N ASP A 421 -17.15 11.14 -1.79
CA ASP A 421 -18.46 11.80 -1.71
C ASP A 421 -19.60 10.93 -2.26
N GLY A 422 -19.27 9.75 -2.82
CA GLY A 422 -20.25 8.76 -3.31
C GLY A 422 -20.79 9.06 -4.70
N THR A 423 -20.24 10.03 -5.44
CA THR A 423 -20.56 10.26 -6.85
C THR A 423 -20.02 9.13 -7.74
N LEU A 424 -18.96 8.47 -7.31
CA LEU A 424 -18.49 7.22 -7.87
C LEU A 424 -18.83 6.07 -6.92
N ALA A 425 -19.45 5.04 -7.44
CA ALA A 425 -19.73 3.80 -6.73
C ALA A 425 -18.65 2.73 -6.95
N GLY A 426 -17.84 2.88 -7.99
CA GLY A 426 -16.78 1.94 -8.30
C GLY A 426 -15.53 2.56 -8.92
N VAL A 427 -14.36 2.04 -8.54
CA VAL A 427 -13.08 2.43 -9.16
C VAL A 427 -12.28 1.18 -9.50
N ALA A 428 -11.88 1.06 -10.77
CA ALA A 428 -10.87 0.09 -11.20
C ALA A 428 -9.47 0.72 -11.06
N ALA A 429 -8.53 0.04 -10.40
CA ALA A 429 -7.24 0.64 -10.07
C ALA A 429 -6.05 -0.31 -10.26
N THR A 430 -4.87 0.28 -10.52
CA THR A 430 -3.59 -0.41 -10.30
C THR A 430 -3.16 -0.31 -8.83
N SER A 431 -2.00 -0.87 -8.48
CA SER A 431 -1.36 -0.68 -7.18
C SER A 431 -1.13 0.80 -6.79
N ALA A 432 -1.39 1.75 -7.69
CA ALA A 432 -1.34 3.18 -7.37
C ALA A 432 -2.32 3.61 -6.27
N LEU A 433 -3.46 2.88 -6.11
CA LEU A 433 -4.42 3.07 -5.01
C LEU A 433 -4.10 2.22 -3.76
N GLU A 434 -3.04 1.43 -3.80
CA GLU A 434 -2.60 0.61 -2.67
C GLU A 434 -2.03 1.46 -1.52
N LEU A 435 -1.28 2.52 -1.87
CA LEU A 435 -0.55 3.38 -0.93
C LEU A 435 -1.06 4.83 -0.95
N GLY A 436 -1.13 5.44 0.22
CA GLY A 436 -1.17 6.91 0.37
C GLY A 436 -2.53 7.60 0.16
N ILE A 437 -3.61 6.88 -0.11
CA ILE A 437 -4.92 7.49 -0.29
C ILE A 437 -5.87 7.04 0.80
N ASP A 438 -6.46 8.02 1.48
CA ASP A 438 -7.49 7.79 2.49
C ASP A 438 -8.86 7.70 1.81
N VAL A 439 -9.17 6.50 1.34
CA VAL A 439 -10.50 6.15 0.87
C VAL A 439 -11.14 5.28 1.94
N SER A 440 -12.08 5.85 2.66
CA SER A 440 -12.91 5.18 3.66
C SER A 440 -14.30 4.91 3.09
N GLY A 441 -14.97 3.88 3.61
CA GLY A 441 -16.35 3.59 3.24
C GLY A 441 -16.51 2.60 2.09
N LEU A 442 -15.44 1.91 1.69
CA LEU A 442 -15.54 0.83 0.70
C LEU A 442 -16.18 -0.42 1.33
N ASP A 443 -17.20 -0.92 0.66
CA ASP A 443 -17.91 -2.12 1.07
C ASP A 443 -17.22 -3.40 0.56
N ALA A 444 -16.71 -3.36 -0.68
CA ALA A 444 -16.08 -4.50 -1.32
C ALA A 444 -14.76 -4.14 -2.03
N VAL A 445 -13.87 -5.12 -2.09
CA VAL A 445 -12.63 -5.08 -2.89
C VAL A 445 -12.52 -6.34 -3.72
N LEU A 446 -12.26 -6.17 -5.01
CA LEU A 446 -12.01 -7.24 -5.96
C LEU A 446 -10.54 -7.23 -6.39
N LEU A 447 -9.92 -8.38 -6.51
CA LEU A 447 -8.54 -8.54 -6.96
C LEU A 447 -8.51 -9.45 -8.20
N ALA A 448 -8.14 -8.89 -9.36
CA ALA A 448 -7.98 -9.66 -10.58
C ALA A 448 -6.64 -10.41 -10.57
N GLY A 449 -6.64 -11.58 -9.92
CA GLY A 449 -5.48 -12.43 -9.73
C GLY A 449 -4.60 -12.05 -8.52
N TRP A 450 -3.47 -12.71 -8.39
CA TRP A 450 -2.53 -12.52 -7.28
C TRP A 450 -1.79 -11.18 -7.40
N PRO A 451 -1.77 -10.32 -6.36
CA PRO A 451 -1.17 -8.97 -6.44
C PRO A 451 0.37 -8.95 -6.36
N GLY A 452 1.01 -10.10 -6.42
CA GLY A 452 2.48 -10.23 -6.42
C GLY A 452 3.09 -10.49 -5.04
N THR A 453 2.58 -9.88 -3.97
CA THR A 453 3.08 -10.09 -2.61
C THR A 453 1.95 -10.22 -1.59
N VAL A 454 2.23 -10.91 -0.47
CA VAL A 454 1.30 -11.00 0.67
C VAL A 454 1.02 -9.61 1.26
N ALA A 455 2.01 -8.72 1.27
CA ALA A 455 1.84 -7.35 1.75
C ALA A 455 0.83 -6.58 0.88
N SER A 456 0.95 -6.65 -0.45
CA SER A 456 -0.01 -6.06 -1.39
C SER A 456 -1.40 -6.66 -1.22
N LEU A 457 -1.52 -7.99 -1.04
CA LEU A 457 -2.79 -8.62 -0.75
C LEU A 457 -3.48 -8.00 0.48
N HIS A 458 -2.75 -7.87 1.57
CA HIS A 458 -3.29 -7.25 2.79
C HIS A 458 -3.59 -5.76 2.64
N GLN A 459 -2.78 -5.03 1.88
CA GLN A 459 -3.00 -3.60 1.65
C GLN A 459 -4.21 -3.34 0.75
N GLN A 460 -4.37 -4.13 -0.30
CA GLN A 460 -5.50 -4.03 -1.23
C GLN A 460 -6.80 -4.52 -0.56
N SER A 461 -6.82 -5.74 0.00
CA SER A 461 -8.00 -6.29 0.68
C SER A 461 -8.40 -5.50 1.92
N GLY A 462 -7.44 -4.93 2.64
CA GLY A 462 -7.67 -4.06 3.80
C GLY A 462 -8.28 -2.70 3.46
N ARG A 463 -8.63 -2.42 2.21
CA ARG A 463 -9.43 -1.25 1.80
C ARG A 463 -10.93 -1.47 2.03
N ALA A 464 -11.41 -2.72 2.06
CA ALA A 464 -12.79 -3.04 2.36
C ALA A 464 -13.10 -2.97 3.86
N GLY A 465 -14.35 -2.65 4.20
CA GLY A 465 -14.85 -2.71 5.58
C GLY A 465 -14.26 -1.64 6.51
N ARG A 466 -14.21 -0.39 6.06
CA ARG A 466 -13.67 0.73 6.85
C ARG A 466 -14.76 1.69 7.29
#